data_4637464a4131737a159ce3a6247c345e
#
_entry.id   4637464a4131737a159ce3a6247c345e
#
_cell.length_a   1.000
_cell.length_b   1.000
_cell.length_c   1.000
_cell.angle_alpha   90.00
_cell.angle_beta   90.00
_cell.angle_gamma   90.00
#
_symmetry.space_group_name_H-M   'P 1'
#
loop_
_entity.id
_entity.type
_entity.pdbx_description
1 polymer ?
#
loop_
_entity_poly.entity_id
_entity_poly.type
_entity_poly.pdbx_seq_one_letter_code
_entity_poly.pdbx_strand_id
1 'polypeptide(L)'
;EKTGTIVHVAIDGEYAGHIVVSDIVKEHSAEAIKALHRNGVRKAIMLTGDAKRVADQVAGELGLDAVYSELLPQDKVAKVEEFLREEDKHKKLAFVGDGINDAPVLSRADVGIAMGAMGSDAAIEAADIVLMDDDPLKISVAKRIAKKTLRIVHQNIVFSIGVKVIVLVLGAIGLASMWAAIFADVGVMIIAVLNAMRALFAGGCAPVIPAAKNEGKTAAESLADDKAAGAVSSPQETSAVHSYKIDVDCANCANLMEGAAKKTAGVRNAVVNFMMQEMKVEFRDGADPQQVMQQVRTNCKKVEDDCEIYL
;
A
#
# COMPACT_ATOMS: atom_id res chain seq x y z
N GLU A 1 0.11 31.84 -12.82
CA GLU A 1 -0.78 31.92 -11.64
C GLU A 1 -0.69 30.56 -10.94
N LYS A 2 -0.15 30.52 -9.72
CA LYS A 2 -0.13 29.29 -8.93
C LYS A 2 -1.54 29.02 -8.40
N THR A 3 -2.10 27.89 -8.72
CA THR A 3 -3.40 27.44 -8.24
C THR A 3 -3.20 26.90 -6.81
N GLY A 4 -3.92 27.46 -5.83
CA GLY A 4 -3.82 27.05 -4.43
C GLY A 4 -4.66 27.95 -3.52
N THR A 5 -4.73 27.58 -2.24
CA THR A 5 -5.36 28.40 -1.20
C THR A 5 -4.43 29.51 -0.79
N ILE A 6 -4.89 30.77 -0.89
CA ILE A 6 -4.09 31.93 -0.54
C ILE A 6 -4.37 32.31 0.92
N VAL A 7 -3.33 32.32 1.74
CA VAL A 7 -3.37 32.81 3.11
C VAL A 7 -2.71 34.17 3.15
N HIS A 8 -3.49 35.23 3.40
CA HIS A 8 -2.98 36.59 3.54
C HIS A 8 -2.44 36.79 4.96
N VAL A 9 -1.27 37.41 5.05
CA VAL A 9 -0.59 37.70 6.31
C VAL A 9 -0.54 39.21 6.50
N ALA A 10 -0.98 39.68 7.67
CA ALA A 10 -0.86 41.06 8.09
C ALA A 10 -0.10 41.13 9.42
N ILE A 11 0.78 42.11 9.57
CA ILE A 11 1.57 42.38 10.80
C ILE A 11 1.23 43.81 11.21
N ASP A 12 0.79 43.98 12.47
CA ASP A 12 0.39 45.27 13.04
C ASP A 12 -0.67 46.04 12.21
N GLY A 13 -1.54 45.31 11.51
CA GLY A 13 -2.59 45.86 10.66
C GLY A 13 -2.15 46.22 9.25
N GLU A 14 -0.90 46.09 8.89
CA GLU A 14 -0.39 46.28 7.54
C GLU A 14 -0.21 44.94 6.81
N TYR A 15 -0.54 44.93 5.52
CA TYR A 15 -0.38 43.72 4.69
C TYR A 15 1.09 43.40 4.47
N ALA A 16 1.53 42.25 5.03
CA ALA A 16 2.91 41.80 4.96
C ALA A 16 3.18 40.90 3.76
N GLY A 17 2.15 40.19 3.26
CA GLY A 17 2.30 39.28 2.11
C GLY A 17 1.24 38.20 2.07
N HIS A 18 1.45 37.19 1.24
CA HIS A 18 0.60 36.02 1.18
C HIS A 18 1.40 34.73 1.00
N ILE A 19 0.87 33.66 1.51
CA ILE A 19 1.40 32.29 1.35
C ILE A 19 0.40 31.53 0.47
N VAL A 20 0.88 30.87 -0.58
CA VAL A 20 0.05 30.00 -1.42
C VAL A 20 0.29 28.58 -0.98
N VAL A 21 -0.74 27.93 -0.45
CA VAL A 21 -0.74 26.52 -0.09
C VAL A 21 -1.37 25.77 -1.25
N SER A 22 -0.61 24.90 -1.87
CA SER A 22 -1.11 24.03 -2.95
C SER A 22 -0.74 22.59 -2.67
N ASP A 23 -1.68 21.70 -2.89
CA ASP A 23 -1.44 20.27 -2.80
C ASP A 23 -0.60 19.78 -3.99
N ILE A 24 0.21 18.79 -3.74
CA ILE A 24 1.01 18.11 -4.76
C ILE A 24 0.41 16.72 -4.94
N VAL A 25 0.14 16.38 -6.20
CA VAL A 25 -0.30 15.02 -6.54
C VAL A 25 0.81 14.05 -6.19
N LYS A 26 0.48 12.98 -5.47
CA LYS A 26 1.44 11.93 -5.08
C LYS A 26 2.09 11.33 -6.32
N GLU A 27 3.37 11.00 -6.18
CA GLU A 27 4.11 10.26 -7.22
C GLU A 27 3.35 8.99 -7.60
N HIS A 28 3.43 8.60 -8.85
CA HIS A 28 2.76 7.41 -9.40
C HIS A 28 1.22 7.45 -9.45
N SER A 29 0.52 8.51 -9.02
CA SER A 29 -0.95 8.55 -9.05
C SER A 29 -1.52 8.39 -10.46
N ALA A 30 -0.97 9.09 -11.45
CA ALA A 30 -1.39 8.95 -12.84
C ALA A 30 -1.10 7.55 -13.41
N GLU A 31 0.02 6.95 -13.02
CA GLU A 31 0.35 5.57 -13.40
C GLU A 31 -0.59 4.57 -12.74
N ALA A 32 -0.96 4.81 -11.49
CA ALA A 32 -1.93 3.98 -10.75
C ALA A 32 -3.29 3.96 -11.46
N ILE A 33 -3.82 5.10 -11.86
CA ILE A 33 -5.08 5.20 -12.61
C ILE A 33 -4.99 4.42 -13.94
N LYS A 34 -3.91 4.61 -14.71
CA LYS A 34 -3.67 3.85 -15.94
C LYS A 34 -3.56 2.34 -15.69
N ALA A 35 -2.92 1.93 -14.59
CA ALA A 35 -2.80 0.53 -14.21
C ALA A 35 -4.14 -0.07 -13.78
N LEU A 36 -4.98 0.69 -13.08
CA LEU A 36 -6.33 0.28 -12.70
C LEU A 36 -7.21 0.03 -13.94
N HIS A 37 -7.20 0.93 -14.92
CA HIS A 37 -7.91 0.72 -16.18
C HIS A 37 -7.42 -0.52 -16.93
N ARG A 38 -6.10 -0.73 -17.03
CA ARG A 38 -5.53 -1.96 -17.63
C ARG A 38 -5.96 -3.23 -16.90
N ASN A 39 -6.17 -3.16 -15.58
CA ASN A 39 -6.66 -4.27 -14.76
C ASN A 39 -8.19 -4.43 -14.80
N GLY A 40 -8.91 -3.63 -15.62
CA GLY A 40 -10.33 -3.74 -15.87
C GLY A 40 -11.20 -2.92 -14.90
N VAL A 41 -10.68 -1.84 -14.33
CA VAL A 41 -11.51 -0.79 -13.74
C VAL A 41 -12.12 0.01 -14.89
N ARG A 42 -13.43 0.17 -14.89
CA ARG A 42 -14.16 0.83 -15.98
C ARG A 42 -14.16 2.34 -15.82
N LYS A 43 -14.33 2.82 -14.59
CA LYS A 43 -14.38 4.24 -14.27
C LYS A 43 -13.56 4.50 -13.00
N ALA A 44 -12.73 5.53 -13.05
CA ALA A 44 -12.02 6.09 -11.91
C ALA A 44 -12.59 7.50 -11.65
N ILE A 45 -13.19 7.69 -10.48
CA ILE A 45 -13.95 8.88 -10.13
C ILE A 45 -13.31 9.50 -8.88
N MET A 46 -13.16 10.82 -8.84
CA MET A 46 -12.70 11.55 -7.66
C MET A 46 -13.87 12.22 -6.94
N LEU A 47 -13.94 12.04 -5.62
CA LEU A 47 -14.84 12.75 -4.72
C LEU A 47 -14.01 13.62 -3.78
N THR A 48 -14.10 14.95 -3.90
CA THR A 48 -13.27 15.86 -3.12
C THR A 48 -14.08 17.02 -2.52
N GLY A 49 -13.62 17.53 -1.37
CA GLY A 49 -14.11 18.77 -0.79
C GLY A 49 -13.50 20.03 -1.40
N ASP A 50 -12.49 19.89 -2.26
CA ASP A 50 -11.78 21.01 -2.86
C ASP A 50 -12.64 21.80 -3.83
N ALA A 51 -12.23 23.06 -4.06
CA ALA A 51 -12.87 23.92 -5.03
C ALA A 51 -12.82 23.32 -6.44
N LYS A 52 -13.89 23.46 -7.18
CA LYS A 52 -14.09 22.88 -8.52
C LYS A 52 -12.90 23.09 -9.46
N ARG A 53 -12.31 24.29 -9.48
CA ARG A 53 -11.17 24.61 -10.35
C ARG A 53 -9.94 23.73 -10.05
N VAL A 54 -9.65 23.47 -8.78
CA VAL A 54 -8.53 22.62 -8.35
C VAL A 54 -8.82 21.16 -8.71
N ALA A 55 -10.02 20.72 -8.39
CA ALA A 55 -10.48 19.37 -8.67
C ALA A 55 -10.44 19.01 -10.16
N ASP A 56 -10.92 19.91 -11.02
CA ASP A 56 -10.92 19.73 -12.48
C ASP A 56 -9.48 19.67 -13.04
N GLN A 57 -8.56 20.48 -12.50
CA GLN A 57 -7.15 20.45 -12.89
C GLN A 57 -6.50 19.10 -12.52
N VAL A 58 -6.65 18.66 -11.27
CA VAL A 58 -6.10 17.39 -10.79
C VAL A 58 -6.69 16.21 -11.55
N ALA A 59 -8.01 16.22 -11.81
CA ALA A 59 -8.68 15.17 -12.57
C ALA A 59 -8.13 15.06 -13.99
N GLY A 60 -7.86 16.20 -14.64
CA GLY A 60 -7.24 16.26 -15.97
C GLY A 60 -5.80 15.72 -15.97
N GLU A 61 -5.00 16.08 -14.98
CA GLU A 61 -3.61 15.58 -14.81
C GLU A 61 -3.56 14.05 -14.58
N LEU A 62 -4.48 13.54 -13.77
CA LEU A 62 -4.56 12.12 -13.44
C LEU A 62 -5.23 11.26 -14.53
N GLY A 63 -5.99 11.89 -15.44
CA GLY A 63 -6.78 11.20 -16.46
C GLY A 63 -7.97 10.44 -15.85
N LEU A 64 -8.68 11.08 -14.91
CA LEU A 64 -9.88 10.52 -14.29
C LEU A 64 -11.09 10.64 -15.23
N ASP A 65 -12.05 9.71 -15.08
CA ASP A 65 -13.25 9.68 -15.91
C ASP A 65 -14.30 10.69 -15.45
N ALA A 66 -14.34 11.02 -14.16
CA ALA A 66 -15.24 12.01 -13.60
C ALA A 66 -14.68 12.59 -12.28
N VAL A 67 -15.14 13.78 -11.93
CA VAL A 67 -14.81 14.45 -10.67
C VAL A 67 -16.06 15.12 -10.09
N TYR A 68 -16.22 15.00 -8.78
CA TYR A 68 -17.22 15.70 -8.00
C TYR A 68 -16.50 16.48 -6.92
N SER A 69 -16.63 17.80 -6.97
CA SER A 69 -15.93 18.74 -6.10
C SER A 69 -16.88 19.39 -5.10
N GLU A 70 -16.30 20.14 -4.13
CA GLU A 70 -17.06 20.92 -3.13
C GLU A 70 -18.00 20.05 -2.26
N LEU A 71 -17.67 18.77 -2.09
CA LEU A 71 -18.47 17.82 -1.34
C LEU A 71 -18.16 17.89 0.17
N LEU A 72 -19.20 17.96 0.99
CA LEU A 72 -19.09 17.68 2.40
C LEU A 72 -18.99 16.16 2.66
N PRO A 73 -18.52 15.71 3.84
CA PRO A 73 -18.41 14.27 4.13
C PRO A 73 -19.71 13.50 3.91
N GLN A 74 -20.85 14.07 4.28
CA GLN A 74 -22.19 13.48 4.06
C GLN A 74 -22.57 13.41 2.57
N ASP A 75 -22.12 14.37 1.75
CA ASP A 75 -22.39 14.38 0.31
C ASP A 75 -21.58 13.28 -0.39
N LYS A 76 -20.37 12.99 0.08
CA LYS A 76 -19.57 11.85 -0.40
C LYS A 76 -20.30 10.53 -0.17
N VAL A 77 -20.88 10.34 1.04
CA VAL A 77 -21.69 9.14 1.35
C VAL A 77 -22.89 9.04 0.41
N ALA A 78 -23.65 10.12 0.28
CA ALA A 78 -24.82 10.16 -0.59
C ALA A 78 -24.47 9.83 -2.05
N LYS A 79 -23.31 10.33 -2.53
CA LYS A 79 -22.83 10.09 -3.89
C LYS A 79 -22.41 8.63 -4.11
N VAL A 80 -21.77 8.02 -3.11
CA VAL A 80 -21.43 6.58 -3.16
C VAL A 80 -22.70 5.72 -3.15
N GLU A 81 -23.71 6.07 -2.35
CA GLU A 81 -25.00 5.38 -2.37
C GLU A 81 -25.75 5.53 -3.70
N GLU A 82 -25.64 6.70 -4.34
CA GLU A 82 -26.17 6.91 -5.69
C GLU A 82 -25.52 5.96 -6.69
N PHE A 83 -24.18 5.87 -6.69
CA PHE A 83 -23.46 4.94 -7.57
C PHE A 83 -23.82 3.49 -7.31
N LEU A 84 -23.95 3.08 -6.03
CA LEU A 84 -24.35 1.72 -5.69
C LEU A 84 -25.78 1.36 -6.17
N ARG A 85 -26.68 2.35 -6.23
CA ARG A 85 -28.04 2.14 -6.76
C ARG A 85 -28.08 2.06 -8.29
N GLU A 86 -27.20 2.80 -8.96
CA GLU A 86 -27.13 2.84 -10.43
C GLU A 86 -26.35 1.66 -11.01
N GLU A 87 -25.56 0.96 -10.18
CA GLU A 87 -24.71 -0.11 -10.65
C GLU A 87 -25.47 -1.40 -10.98
N ASP A 88 -25.01 -2.02 -12.04
CA ASP A 88 -25.38 -3.36 -12.46
C ASP A 88 -24.94 -4.37 -11.38
N LYS A 89 -25.79 -5.31 -10.98
CA LYS A 89 -25.56 -6.32 -9.91
C LYS A 89 -24.22 -7.09 -10.03
N HIS A 90 -23.61 -7.05 -11.20
CA HIS A 90 -22.35 -7.75 -11.48
C HIS A 90 -21.10 -6.84 -11.33
N LYS A 91 -21.28 -5.56 -11.02
CA LYS A 91 -20.19 -4.62 -10.81
C LYS A 91 -19.99 -4.39 -9.32
N LYS A 92 -18.82 -3.93 -8.96
CA LYS A 92 -18.44 -3.60 -7.59
C LYS A 92 -17.80 -2.23 -7.52
N LEU A 93 -18.26 -1.46 -6.55
CA LEU A 93 -17.73 -0.15 -6.24
C LEU A 93 -16.64 -0.28 -5.17
N ALA A 94 -15.41 0.16 -5.49
CA ALA A 94 -14.36 0.30 -4.51
C ALA A 94 -14.19 1.79 -4.16
N PHE A 95 -14.13 2.11 -2.89
CA PHE A 95 -13.80 3.44 -2.41
C PHE A 95 -12.42 3.43 -1.77
N VAL A 96 -11.60 4.41 -2.11
CA VAL A 96 -10.24 4.58 -1.58
C VAL A 96 -10.19 5.89 -0.81
N GLY A 97 -9.82 5.83 0.46
CA GLY A 97 -9.69 6.99 1.33
C GLY A 97 -8.50 6.86 2.27
N ASP A 98 -8.04 7.96 2.83
CA ASP A 98 -6.86 8.03 3.71
C ASP A 98 -7.18 8.55 5.11
N GLY A 99 -8.38 9.08 5.33
CA GLY A 99 -8.72 9.84 6.52
C GLY A 99 -9.88 9.30 7.36
N ILE A 100 -9.93 9.80 8.61
CA ILE A 100 -11.04 9.57 9.56
C ILE A 100 -12.38 10.01 8.96
N ASN A 101 -12.36 11.09 8.18
CA ASN A 101 -13.56 11.66 7.56
C ASN A 101 -14.16 10.75 6.49
N ASP A 102 -13.38 9.84 5.93
CA ASP A 102 -13.81 8.91 4.90
C ASP A 102 -14.28 7.55 5.46
N ALA A 103 -14.13 7.29 6.76
CA ALA A 103 -14.56 6.04 7.40
C ALA A 103 -16.04 5.69 7.13
N PRO A 104 -17.01 6.64 7.19
CA PRO A 104 -18.40 6.34 6.84
C PRO A 104 -18.58 5.94 5.38
N VAL A 105 -17.76 6.47 4.48
CA VAL A 105 -17.80 6.15 3.03
C VAL A 105 -17.15 4.81 2.75
N LEU A 106 -16.01 4.52 3.42
CA LEU A 106 -15.31 3.24 3.32
C LEU A 106 -16.21 2.07 3.69
N SER A 107 -16.96 2.19 4.80
CA SER A 107 -17.87 1.14 5.26
C SER A 107 -19.12 0.97 4.39
N ARG A 108 -19.46 1.94 3.54
CA ARG A 108 -20.64 1.90 2.64
C ARG A 108 -20.32 1.33 1.26
N ALA A 109 -19.09 1.43 0.80
CA ALA A 109 -18.68 0.88 -0.48
C ALA A 109 -18.77 -0.66 -0.49
N ASP A 110 -18.83 -1.28 -1.67
CA ASP A 110 -18.70 -2.76 -1.78
C ASP A 110 -17.29 -3.23 -1.35
N VAL A 111 -16.28 -2.38 -1.50
CA VAL A 111 -14.91 -2.61 -1.04
C VAL A 111 -14.32 -1.28 -0.57
N GLY A 112 -14.09 -1.16 0.72
CA GLY A 112 -13.38 -0.03 1.32
C GLY A 112 -11.88 -0.27 1.34
N ILE A 113 -11.09 0.68 0.85
CA ILE A 113 -9.62 0.60 0.84
C ILE A 113 -9.06 1.80 1.58
N ALA A 114 -8.42 1.58 2.73
CA ALA A 114 -7.70 2.61 3.46
C ALA A 114 -6.25 2.69 3.00
N MET A 115 -5.76 3.91 2.80
CA MET A 115 -4.37 4.19 2.44
C MET A 115 -3.66 4.97 3.55
N GLY A 116 -2.34 4.75 3.70
CA GLY A 116 -1.55 5.49 4.66
C GLY A 116 -1.89 5.18 6.12
N ALA A 117 -2.08 3.92 6.46
CA ALA A 117 -2.64 3.41 7.72
C ALA A 117 -1.97 3.91 9.02
N MET A 118 -0.93 4.70 8.95
CA MET A 118 -0.23 5.26 10.13
C MET A 118 -1.00 6.37 10.84
N GLY A 119 -2.21 6.75 10.38
CA GLY A 119 -2.88 7.95 10.87
C GLY A 119 -4.29 7.80 11.43
N SER A 120 -5.01 6.72 11.17
CA SER A 120 -6.42 6.65 11.56
C SER A 120 -6.91 5.23 11.85
N ASP A 121 -6.98 4.89 13.14
CA ASP A 121 -7.57 3.62 13.59
C ASP A 121 -9.00 3.44 13.08
N ALA A 122 -9.77 4.53 13.00
CA ALA A 122 -11.15 4.50 12.51
C ALA A 122 -11.24 4.15 11.00
N ALA A 123 -10.31 4.61 10.17
CA ALA A 123 -10.27 4.25 8.76
C ALA A 123 -9.83 2.79 8.55
N ILE A 124 -8.91 2.32 9.39
CA ILE A 124 -8.44 0.93 9.38
C ILE A 124 -9.60 -0.01 9.76
N GLU A 125 -10.38 0.33 10.80
CA GLU A 125 -11.51 -0.46 11.26
C GLU A 125 -12.67 -0.48 10.25
N ALA A 126 -12.84 0.61 9.48
CA ALA A 126 -13.91 0.74 8.50
C ALA A 126 -13.58 0.14 7.12
N ALA A 127 -12.32 -0.20 6.85
CA ALA A 127 -11.88 -0.65 5.54
C ALA A 127 -11.77 -2.18 5.45
N ASP A 128 -12.10 -2.74 4.26
CA ASP A 128 -11.88 -4.16 3.95
C ASP A 128 -10.42 -4.45 3.60
N ILE A 129 -9.72 -3.46 3.08
CA ILE A 129 -8.32 -3.56 2.66
C ILE A 129 -7.56 -2.35 3.21
N VAL A 130 -6.43 -2.61 3.85
CA VAL A 130 -5.54 -1.58 4.34
C VAL A 130 -4.22 -1.63 3.59
N LEU A 131 -3.83 -0.52 2.97
CA LEU A 131 -2.54 -0.35 2.33
C LEU A 131 -1.62 0.42 3.27
N MET A 132 -0.59 -0.26 3.78
CA MET A 132 0.34 0.32 4.74
C MET A 132 1.21 1.41 4.11
N ASP A 133 1.50 1.27 2.82
CA ASP A 133 2.24 2.26 2.04
C ASP A 133 1.29 3.29 1.42
N ASP A 134 1.76 4.51 1.29
CA ASP A 134 1.02 5.63 0.72
C ASP A 134 1.12 5.70 -0.83
N ASP A 135 1.43 4.55 -1.46
CA ASP A 135 1.60 4.43 -2.91
C ASP A 135 0.33 3.92 -3.59
N PRO A 136 -0.35 4.76 -4.43
CA PRO A 136 -1.56 4.37 -5.14
C PRO A 136 -1.41 3.17 -6.09
N LEU A 137 -0.19 2.88 -6.57
CA LEU A 137 0.08 1.70 -7.42
C LEU A 137 -0.25 0.39 -6.71
N LYS A 138 -0.17 0.35 -5.38
CA LYS A 138 -0.47 -0.84 -4.57
C LYS A 138 -1.93 -1.31 -4.71
N ILE A 139 -2.86 -0.41 -5.00
CA ILE A 139 -4.26 -0.76 -5.30
C ILE A 139 -4.33 -1.67 -6.52
N SER A 140 -3.59 -1.34 -7.57
CA SER A 140 -3.49 -2.15 -8.78
C SER A 140 -2.85 -3.52 -8.53
N VAL A 141 -1.84 -3.57 -7.65
CA VAL A 141 -1.19 -4.82 -7.22
C VAL A 141 -2.17 -5.69 -6.43
N ALA A 142 -2.88 -5.12 -5.45
CA ALA A 142 -3.89 -5.82 -4.66
C ALA A 142 -4.98 -6.46 -5.55
N LYS A 143 -5.51 -5.71 -6.52
CA LYS A 143 -6.49 -6.23 -7.49
C LYS A 143 -5.93 -7.40 -8.32
N ARG A 144 -4.66 -7.33 -8.72
CA ARG A 144 -4.00 -8.41 -9.48
C ARG A 144 -3.81 -9.66 -8.64
N ILE A 145 -3.42 -9.51 -7.37
CA ILE A 145 -3.30 -10.61 -6.41
C ILE A 145 -4.65 -11.27 -6.21
N ALA A 146 -5.70 -10.50 -5.92
CA ALA A 146 -7.06 -11.01 -5.76
C ALA A 146 -7.54 -11.81 -6.98
N LYS A 147 -7.33 -11.27 -8.18
CA LYS A 147 -7.70 -11.96 -9.44
C LYS A 147 -6.94 -13.27 -9.64
N LYS A 148 -5.64 -13.32 -9.27
CA LYS A 148 -4.84 -14.54 -9.35
C LYS A 148 -5.31 -15.57 -8.32
N THR A 149 -5.57 -15.15 -7.10
CA THR A 149 -6.07 -16.00 -6.02
C THR A 149 -7.42 -16.62 -6.38
N LEU A 150 -8.37 -15.81 -6.84
CA LEU A 150 -9.67 -16.30 -7.28
C LEU A 150 -9.55 -17.32 -8.42
N ARG A 151 -8.62 -17.12 -9.35
CA ARG A 151 -8.38 -18.09 -10.43
C ARG A 151 -7.88 -19.42 -9.88
N ILE A 152 -6.96 -19.41 -8.92
CA ILE A 152 -6.45 -20.63 -8.26
C ILE A 152 -7.58 -21.34 -7.51
N VAL A 153 -8.40 -20.59 -6.77
CA VAL A 153 -9.57 -21.14 -6.06
C VAL A 153 -10.53 -21.81 -7.04
N HIS A 154 -10.87 -21.12 -8.13
CA HIS A 154 -11.78 -21.68 -9.15
C HIS A 154 -11.20 -22.95 -9.79
N GLN A 155 -9.90 -22.97 -10.11
CA GLN A 155 -9.21 -24.17 -10.61
C GLN A 155 -9.33 -25.33 -9.63
N ASN A 156 -9.11 -25.10 -8.34
CA ASN A 156 -9.22 -26.13 -7.31
C ASN A 156 -10.65 -26.66 -7.19
N ILE A 157 -11.66 -25.79 -7.21
CA ILE A 157 -13.07 -26.17 -7.12
C ILE A 157 -13.45 -27.06 -8.32
N VAL A 158 -13.19 -26.58 -9.54
CA VAL A 158 -13.54 -27.31 -10.76
C VAL A 158 -12.83 -28.66 -10.84
N PHE A 159 -11.53 -28.69 -10.49
CA PHE A 159 -10.74 -29.91 -10.47
C PHE A 159 -11.28 -30.91 -9.45
N SER A 160 -11.52 -30.49 -8.20
CA SER A 160 -11.99 -31.35 -7.14
C SER A 160 -13.38 -31.94 -7.41
N ILE A 161 -14.30 -31.11 -7.88
CA ILE A 161 -15.65 -31.56 -8.24
C ILE A 161 -15.58 -32.49 -9.45
N GLY A 162 -14.79 -32.13 -10.47
CA GLY A 162 -14.65 -32.94 -11.69
C GLY A 162 -14.15 -34.36 -11.41
N VAL A 163 -13.08 -34.48 -10.59
CA VAL A 163 -12.56 -35.81 -10.21
C VAL A 163 -13.58 -36.61 -9.40
N LYS A 164 -14.28 -35.98 -8.44
CA LYS A 164 -15.31 -36.65 -7.64
C LYS A 164 -16.44 -37.15 -8.50
N VAL A 165 -16.95 -36.37 -9.45
CA VAL A 165 -18.01 -36.78 -10.38
C VAL A 165 -17.56 -37.95 -11.26
N ILE A 166 -16.32 -37.90 -11.79
CA ILE A 166 -15.77 -39.00 -12.61
C ILE A 166 -15.73 -40.29 -11.80
N VAL A 167 -15.19 -40.27 -10.58
CA VAL A 167 -15.08 -41.47 -9.72
C VAL A 167 -16.45 -41.98 -9.31
N LEU A 168 -17.45 -41.11 -9.07
CA LEU A 168 -18.81 -41.47 -8.76
C LEU A 168 -19.47 -42.21 -9.95
N VAL A 169 -19.30 -41.69 -11.17
CA VAL A 169 -19.81 -42.37 -12.39
C VAL A 169 -19.17 -43.72 -12.61
N LEU A 170 -17.81 -43.80 -12.44
CA LEU A 170 -17.08 -45.07 -12.53
C LEU A 170 -17.54 -46.07 -11.47
N GLY A 171 -17.86 -45.59 -10.25
CA GLY A 171 -18.41 -46.41 -9.18
C GLY A 171 -19.80 -46.94 -9.51
N ALA A 172 -20.67 -46.12 -10.11
CA ALA A 172 -22.01 -46.55 -10.54
C ALA A 172 -21.99 -47.60 -11.63
N ILE A 173 -20.95 -47.60 -12.49
CA ILE A 173 -20.73 -48.62 -13.54
C ILE A 173 -20.03 -49.86 -12.99
N GLY A 174 -19.55 -49.83 -11.74
CA GLY A 174 -18.82 -50.93 -11.11
C GLY A 174 -17.34 -51.03 -11.48
N LEU A 175 -16.77 -50.01 -12.10
CA LEU A 175 -15.37 -49.95 -12.51
C LEU A 175 -14.45 -49.27 -11.46
N ALA A 176 -15.02 -48.55 -10.49
CA ALA A 176 -14.23 -47.88 -9.46
C ALA A 176 -13.84 -48.83 -8.34
N SER A 177 -12.56 -48.88 -8.00
CA SER A 177 -12.06 -49.59 -6.84
C SER A 177 -12.12 -48.68 -5.59
N MET A 178 -12.10 -49.26 -4.40
CA MET A 178 -12.02 -48.54 -3.13
C MET A 178 -10.81 -47.57 -3.09
N TRP A 179 -9.68 -47.97 -3.68
CA TRP A 179 -8.49 -47.12 -3.79
C TRP A 179 -8.71 -45.88 -4.63
N ALA A 180 -9.49 -45.98 -5.72
CA ALA A 180 -9.84 -44.82 -6.54
C ALA A 180 -10.70 -43.82 -5.77
N ALA A 181 -11.63 -44.28 -4.92
CA ALA A 181 -12.43 -43.42 -4.06
C ALA A 181 -11.58 -42.69 -3.00
N ILE A 182 -10.65 -43.40 -2.36
CA ILE A 182 -9.70 -42.83 -1.38
C ILE A 182 -8.81 -41.78 -2.07
N PHE A 183 -8.30 -42.06 -3.28
CA PHE A 183 -7.48 -41.11 -4.03
C PHE A 183 -8.29 -39.88 -4.41
N ALA A 184 -9.56 -40.02 -4.80
CA ALA A 184 -10.43 -38.91 -5.15
C ALA A 184 -10.74 -38.01 -3.93
N ASP A 185 -10.70 -38.55 -2.73
CA ASP A 185 -10.97 -37.76 -1.51
C ASP A 185 -9.70 -37.10 -0.94
N VAL A 186 -8.69 -37.90 -0.65
CA VAL A 186 -7.44 -37.44 0.02
C VAL A 186 -6.42 -36.92 -1.00
N GLY A 187 -6.22 -37.65 -2.10
CA GLY A 187 -5.20 -37.27 -3.11
C GLY A 187 -5.52 -35.96 -3.81
N VAL A 188 -6.77 -35.73 -4.15
CA VAL A 188 -7.24 -34.49 -4.78
C VAL A 188 -7.07 -33.31 -3.81
N MET A 189 -7.33 -33.50 -2.50
CA MET A 189 -7.12 -32.47 -1.50
C MET A 189 -5.64 -32.05 -1.44
N ILE A 190 -4.71 -33.02 -1.42
CA ILE A 190 -3.27 -32.72 -1.42
C ILE A 190 -2.86 -31.93 -2.66
N ILE A 191 -3.33 -32.33 -3.84
CA ILE A 191 -3.07 -31.62 -5.09
C ILE A 191 -3.63 -30.19 -5.05
N ALA A 192 -4.84 -30.01 -4.52
CA ALA A 192 -5.47 -28.70 -4.38
C ALA A 192 -4.67 -27.77 -3.43
N VAL A 193 -4.15 -28.32 -2.32
CA VAL A 193 -3.28 -27.58 -1.39
C VAL A 193 -1.97 -27.16 -2.07
N LEU A 194 -1.32 -28.08 -2.78
CA LEU A 194 -0.10 -27.75 -3.54
C LEU A 194 -0.35 -26.68 -4.60
N ASN A 195 -1.49 -26.72 -5.29
CA ASN A 195 -1.87 -25.67 -6.23
C ASN A 195 -2.16 -24.33 -5.51
N ALA A 196 -2.78 -24.37 -4.31
CA ALA A 196 -3.05 -23.17 -3.51
C ALA A 196 -1.76 -22.50 -3.03
N MET A 197 -0.69 -23.24 -2.77
CA MET A 197 0.63 -22.67 -2.40
C MET A 197 1.17 -21.71 -3.47
N ARG A 198 0.73 -21.80 -4.74
CA ARG A 198 1.06 -20.84 -5.78
C ARG A 198 0.54 -19.42 -5.48
N ALA A 199 -0.45 -19.29 -4.58
CA ALA A 199 -0.91 -17.99 -4.13
C ALA A 199 0.14 -17.25 -3.28
N LEU A 200 0.98 -17.97 -2.52
CA LEU A 200 2.08 -17.40 -1.74
C LEU A 200 3.08 -16.63 -2.62
N PHE A 201 3.28 -17.10 -3.86
CA PHE A 201 4.16 -16.44 -4.83
C PHE A 201 3.43 -15.39 -5.68
N ALA A 202 2.20 -15.02 -5.32
CA ALA A 202 1.45 -14.01 -6.06
C ALA A 202 1.93 -12.58 -5.72
N GLY A 203 2.51 -12.37 -4.53
CA GLY A 203 3.00 -11.07 -4.06
C GLY A 203 4.33 -10.63 -4.70
N GLY A 204 5.09 -11.54 -5.31
CA GLY A 204 6.38 -11.26 -5.94
C GLY A 204 6.34 -10.54 -7.30
N CYS A 205 5.18 -10.05 -7.71
CA CYS A 205 5.09 -9.17 -8.88
C CYS A 205 5.41 -7.73 -8.46
N ALA A 206 6.67 -7.33 -8.59
CA ALA A 206 7.01 -5.93 -8.72
C ALA A 206 5.99 -5.24 -9.66
N PRO A 207 5.58 -3.99 -9.40
CA PRO A 207 4.81 -3.23 -10.37
C PRO A 207 5.57 -3.33 -11.70
N VAL A 208 4.93 -3.84 -12.73
CA VAL A 208 5.47 -3.74 -14.08
C VAL A 208 5.30 -2.28 -14.44
N ILE A 209 6.29 -1.47 -14.09
CA ILE A 209 6.50 -0.19 -14.72
C ILE A 209 6.80 -0.58 -16.17
N PRO A 210 5.94 -0.25 -17.15
CA PRO A 210 6.32 -0.47 -18.54
C PRO A 210 7.57 0.38 -18.73
N ALA A 211 8.69 -0.26 -19.07
CA ALA A 211 9.87 0.44 -19.51
C ALA A 211 9.39 1.49 -20.51
N ALA A 212 9.60 2.75 -20.19
CA ALA A 212 9.36 3.84 -21.11
C ALA A 212 10.06 3.40 -22.40
N LYS A 213 9.31 3.26 -23.48
CA LYS A 213 9.90 3.14 -24.80
C LYS A 213 10.76 4.38 -24.97
N ASN A 214 12.04 4.22 -24.77
CA ASN A 214 13.01 5.16 -25.29
C ASN A 214 12.82 5.17 -26.81
N GLU A 215 11.95 6.07 -27.27
CA GLU A 215 12.06 6.53 -28.62
C GLU A 215 13.35 7.36 -28.67
N GLY A 216 14.37 6.69 -29.20
CA GLY A 216 15.66 7.29 -29.41
C GLY A 216 15.52 8.54 -30.25
N LYS A 217 16.02 9.63 -29.74
CA LYS A 217 16.67 10.65 -30.55
C LYS A 217 18.05 10.87 -29.97
N THR A 218 18.98 10.28 -30.71
CA THR A 218 20.36 10.67 -30.77
C THR A 218 20.53 12.17 -30.79
N ALA A 219 21.17 12.67 -29.76
CA ALA A 219 21.93 13.89 -29.79
C ALA A 219 23.17 13.64 -28.94
N ALA A 220 24.09 12.90 -29.52
CA ALA A 220 25.50 13.00 -29.16
C ALA A 220 26.04 14.30 -29.80
N GLU A 221 27.02 14.87 -29.11
CA GLU A 221 27.88 15.98 -29.55
C GLU A 221 27.42 17.39 -29.24
N SER A 222 27.95 17.87 -28.19
CA SER A 222 28.74 19.11 -27.95
C SER A 222 28.51 19.53 -26.50
N LEU A 223 29.46 19.74 -25.67
CA LEU A 223 30.76 20.37 -25.67
C LEU A 223 31.45 20.04 -24.34
N ALA A 224 32.66 19.67 -24.43
CA ALA A 224 33.66 19.78 -23.38
C ALA A 224 33.97 21.29 -23.13
N ASP A 225 34.52 21.52 -21.94
CA ASP A 225 35.09 22.76 -21.45
C ASP A 225 34.14 23.81 -20.86
N ASP A 226 34.04 23.82 -19.52
CA ASP A 226 34.69 24.89 -18.77
C ASP A 226 34.91 24.48 -17.30
N LYS A 227 36.13 24.67 -16.90
CA LYS A 227 36.66 24.52 -15.54
C LYS A 227 36.33 25.74 -14.69
N ALA A 228 36.17 25.46 -13.45
CA ALA A 228 36.63 26.20 -12.27
C ALA A 228 35.60 27.00 -11.46
N ALA A 229 35.65 26.66 -10.21
CA ALA A 229 35.49 27.49 -9.00
C ALA A 229 34.11 27.58 -8.34
N GLY A 230 34.04 26.97 -7.16
CA GLY A 230 33.03 27.28 -6.15
C GLY A 230 32.76 26.12 -5.21
N ALA A 231 33.75 25.70 -4.44
CA ALA A 231 33.59 24.81 -3.31
C ALA A 231 32.80 25.50 -2.19
N VAL A 232 31.60 24.95 -1.87
CA VAL A 232 31.08 25.05 -0.51
C VAL A 232 30.62 23.63 -0.14
N SER A 233 31.49 23.00 0.63
CA SER A 233 31.30 21.75 1.32
C SER A 233 30.25 21.89 2.40
N SER A 234 29.11 21.18 2.26
CA SER A 234 28.36 20.73 3.44
C SER A 234 28.73 19.26 3.67
N PRO A 235 29.12 18.85 4.87
CA PRO A 235 29.46 17.46 5.14
C PRO A 235 28.18 16.61 5.16
N GLN A 236 28.03 15.68 4.22
CA GLN A 236 27.19 14.52 4.43
C GLN A 236 27.87 13.61 5.44
N GLU A 237 27.47 13.74 6.70
CA GLU A 237 27.79 12.77 7.73
C GLU A 237 27.08 11.46 7.39
N THR A 238 27.82 10.46 6.98
CA THR A 238 27.41 9.08 6.87
C THR A 238 27.23 8.52 8.28
N SER A 239 26.06 8.69 8.88
CA SER A 239 25.69 7.94 10.06
C SER A 239 25.52 6.46 9.67
N ALA A 240 26.34 5.59 10.27
CA ALA A 240 26.28 4.16 10.04
C ALA A 240 24.94 3.61 10.58
N VAL A 241 24.09 3.10 9.69
CA VAL A 241 22.89 2.37 10.08
C VAL A 241 23.26 0.92 10.35
N HIS A 242 23.01 0.44 11.56
CA HIS A 242 23.26 -0.93 11.97
C HIS A 242 21.97 -1.74 11.96
N SER A 243 22.03 -2.98 11.49
CA SER A 243 20.90 -3.90 11.36
C SER A 243 21.06 -5.04 12.36
N TYR A 244 19.99 -5.29 13.13
CA TYR A 244 19.93 -6.33 14.15
C TYR A 244 18.77 -7.26 13.88
N LYS A 245 19.01 -8.56 14.03
CA LYS A 245 17.94 -9.55 13.94
C LYS A 245 17.10 -9.52 15.21
N ILE A 246 15.80 -9.58 15.05
CA ILE A 246 14.85 -9.59 16.16
C ILE A 246 13.92 -10.80 16.04
N ASP A 247 13.29 -11.14 17.15
CA ASP A 247 12.18 -12.07 17.19
C ASP A 247 10.99 -11.36 17.84
N VAL A 248 9.88 -11.24 17.11
CA VAL A 248 8.68 -10.56 17.55
C VAL A 248 7.45 -11.18 16.88
N ASP A 249 6.44 -11.50 17.67
CA ASP A 249 5.30 -12.30 17.23
C ASP A 249 4.16 -11.49 16.59
N CYS A 250 4.12 -10.17 16.79
CA CYS A 250 3.03 -9.35 16.26
C CYS A 250 3.49 -7.97 15.76
N ALA A 251 2.76 -7.42 14.78
CA ALA A 251 3.06 -6.10 14.21
C ALA A 251 2.91 -4.97 15.25
N ASN A 252 1.97 -5.08 16.19
CA ASN A 252 1.81 -4.11 17.27
C ASN A 252 3.00 -4.15 18.24
N CYS A 253 3.50 -5.36 18.55
CA CYS A 253 4.69 -5.55 19.38
C CYS A 253 5.93 -4.93 18.70
N ALA A 254 6.06 -5.09 17.38
CA ALA A 254 7.12 -4.44 16.60
C ALA A 254 7.07 -2.90 16.70
N ASN A 255 5.89 -2.30 16.64
CA ASN A 255 5.71 -0.86 16.81
C ASN A 255 6.06 -0.38 18.23
N LEU A 256 5.70 -1.16 19.26
CA LEU A 256 6.06 -0.87 20.64
C LEU A 256 7.57 -0.94 20.85
N MET A 257 8.25 -1.96 20.28
CA MET A 257 9.70 -2.08 20.29
C MET A 257 10.37 -0.90 19.58
N GLU A 258 9.87 -0.48 18.43
CA GLU A 258 10.36 0.68 17.69
C GLU A 258 10.25 1.96 18.52
N GLY A 259 9.08 2.16 19.17
CA GLY A 259 8.84 3.28 20.06
C GLY A 259 9.77 3.30 21.29
N ALA A 260 10.07 2.13 21.88
CA ALA A 260 11.00 1.98 22.99
C ALA A 260 12.45 2.23 22.56
N ALA A 261 12.84 1.72 21.38
CA ALA A 261 14.16 1.94 20.80
C ALA A 261 14.43 3.43 20.51
N LYS A 262 13.48 4.13 19.88
CA LYS A 262 13.59 5.59 19.61
C LYS A 262 13.72 6.44 20.87
N LYS A 263 13.13 6.01 21.99
CA LYS A 263 13.22 6.72 23.28
C LYS A 263 14.51 6.45 24.05
N THR A 264 15.34 5.50 23.58
CA THR A 264 16.58 5.13 24.26
C THR A 264 17.67 6.18 24.00
N ALA A 265 18.37 6.59 25.05
CA ALA A 265 19.47 7.54 24.94
C ALA A 265 20.58 6.98 24.04
N GLY A 266 21.09 7.79 23.10
CA GLY A 266 22.10 7.37 22.14
C GLY A 266 21.54 6.88 20.79
N VAL A 267 20.24 6.63 20.68
CA VAL A 267 19.56 6.34 19.41
C VAL A 267 19.13 7.64 18.74
N ARG A 268 19.45 7.80 17.45
CA ARG A 268 18.98 8.89 16.59
C ARG A 268 17.65 8.52 15.95
N ASN A 269 17.60 7.32 15.36
CA ASN A 269 16.40 6.75 14.76
C ASN A 269 16.43 5.21 14.86
N ALA A 270 15.28 4.59 14.90
CA ALA A 270 15.12 3.13 14.85
C ALA A 270 13.90 2.78 14.02
N VAL A 271 13.99 1.72 13.23
CA VAL A 271 12.90 1.18 12.43
C VAL A 271 12.87 -0.33 12.62
N VAL A 272 11.71 -0.85 12.99
CA VAL A 272 11.49 -2.29 13.16
C VAL A 272 10.68 -2.83 11.99
N ASN A 273 11.24 -3.78 11.26
CA ASN A 273 10.55 -4.48 10.20
C ASN A 273 10.08 -5.86 10.69
N PHE A 274 8.81 -5.96 11.05
CA PHE A 274 8.18 -7.18 11.53
C PHE A 274 8.28 -8.35 10.51
N MET A 275 8.07 -8.06 9.22
CA MET A 275 8.07 -9.10 8.18
C MET A 275 9.45 -9.70 7.90
N MET A 276 10.50 -8.91 8.09
CA MET A 276 11.89 -9.33 7.90
C MET A 276 12.55 -9.75 9.22
N GLN A 277 11.87 -9.57 10.35
CA GLN A 277 12.40 -9.80 11.69
C GLN A 277 13.74 -9.04 11.90
N GLU A 278 13.75 -7.77 11.51
CA GLU A 278 14.95 -6.93 11.48
C GLU A 278 14.68 -5.55 12.10
N MET A 279 15.59 -5.11 12.98
CA MET A 279 15.60 -3.76 13.55
C MET A 279 16.79 -3.00 12.99
N LYS A 280 16.55 -1.85 12.35
CA LYS A 280 17.60 -0.92 11.91
C LYS A 280 17.70 0.23 12.89
N VAL A 281 18.89 0.47 13.38
CA VAL A 281 19.16 1.52 14.38
C VAL A 281 20.24 2.45 13.85
N GLU A 282 19.94 3.73 13.92
CA GLU A 282 20.86 4.82 13.66
C GLU A 282 21.29 5.45 14.99
N PHE A 283 22.58 5.44 15.26
CA PHE A 283 23.13 5.96 16.53
C PHE A 283 23.47 7.44 16.42
N ARG A 284 23.46 8.14 17.55
CA ARG A 284 23.97 9.50 17.64
C ARG A 284 25.49 9.49 17.66
N ASP A 285 26.08 10.56 17.16
CA ASP A 285 27.56 10.70 17.11
C ASP A 285 28.18 10.57 18.49
N GLY A 286 29.21 9.71 18.60
CA GLY A 286 29.89 9.43 19.85
C GLY A 286 29.23 8.42 20.79
N ALA A 287 28.10 7.84 20.42
CA ALA A 287 27.45 6.75 21.18
C ALA A 287 28.11 5.41 20.86
N ASP A 288 28.38 4.60 21.90
CA ASP A 288 28.86 3.23 21.74
C ASP A 288 27.68 2.33 21.31
N PRO A 289 27.68 1.76 20.08
CA PRO A 289 26.59 0.94 19.59
C PRO A 289 26.26 -0.26 20.48
N GLN A 290 27.25 -0.89 21.07
CA GLN A 290 27.05 -2.06 21.92
C GLN A 290 26.34 -1.72 23.24
N GLN A 291 26.75 -0.64 23.90
CA GLN A 291 26.12 -0.19 25.15
C GLN A 291 24.68 0.30 24.90
N VAL A 292 24.48 1.06 23.82
CA VAL A 292 23.15 1.57 23.46
C VAL A 292 22.20 0.42 23.12
N MET A 293 22.64 -0.59 22.37
CA MET A 293 21.79 -1.73 22.02
C MET A 293 21.42 -2.61 23.23
N GLN A 294 22.30 -2.74 24.23
CA GLN A 294 21.94 -3.39 25.49
C GLN A 294 20.81 -2.65 26.23
N GLN A 295 20.84 -1.31 26.21
CA GLN A 295 19.76 -0.49 26.77
C GLN A 295 18.49 -0.58 25.95
N VAL A 296 18.59 -0.58 24.62
CA VAL A 296 17.44 -0.81 23.70
C VAL A 296 16.78 -2.14 24.00
N ARG A 297 17.56 -3.23 24.10
CA ARG A 297 17.08 -4.56 24.45
C ARG A 297 16.34 -4.57 25.80
N THR A 298 16.92 -3.91 26.81
CA THR A 298 16.31 -3.82 28.15
C THR A 298 14.99 -3.02 28.12
N ASN A 299 14.95 -1.94 27.34
CA ASN A 299 13.75 -1.11 27.24
C ASN A 299 12.65 -1.78 26.40
N CYS A 300 12.99 -2.52 25.36
CA CYS A 300 12.05 -3.32 24.59
C CYS A 300 11.43 -4.43 25.44
N LYS A 301 12.24 -5.17 26.23
CA LYS A 301 11.74 -6.18 27.16
C LYS A 301 10.83 -5.66 28.27
N LYS A 302 10.89 -4.38 28.62
CA LYS A 302 9.94 -3.77 29.58
C LYS A 302 8.58 -3.49 28.97
N VAL A 303 8.51 -3.39 27.67
CA VAL A 303 7.27 -3.05 26.94
C VAL A 303 6.64 -4.32 26.36
N GLU A 304 7.48 -5.32 26.03
CA GLU A 304 7.07 -6.61 25.48
C GLU A 304 8.02 -7.69 25.98
N ASP A 305 7.55 -8.55 26.90
CA ASP A 305 8.37 -9.56 27.57
C ASP A 305 8.86 -10.68 26.63
N ASP A 306 8.07 -10.96 25.57
CA ASP A 306 8.31 -12.06 24.62
C ASP A 306 9.19 -11.66 23.43
N CYS A 307 9.67 -10.41 23.36
CA CYS A 307 10.54 -9.97 22.27
C CYS A 307 12.01 -10.30 22.52
N GLU A 308 12.74 -10.72 21.47
CA GLU A 308 14.18 -10.89 21.52
C GLU A 308 14.91 -10.04 20.48
N ILE A 309 16.08 -9.50 20.88
CA ILE A 309 17.00 -8.78 19.99
C ILE A 309 18.35 -9.51 20.06
N TYR A 310 18.82 -9.98 18.91
CA TYR A 310 20.10 -10.65 18.76
C TYR A 310 21.18 -9.60 18.48
N LEU A 311 22.13 -9.42 19.43
CA LEU A 311 23.18 -8.41 19.40
C LEU A 311 24.48 -8.97 18.79
#